data_5292786b09ae0c910ce60a6bac94b52b
#
_entry.id   5292786b09ae0c910ce60a6bac94b52b
#
_cell.length_a   1.000
_cell.length_b   1.000
_cell.length_c   1.000
_cell.angle_alpha   90.00
_cell.angle_beta   90.00
_cell.angle_gamma   90.00
#
_symmetry.space_group_name_H-M   'P 1'
#
loop_
_entity.id
_entity.type
_entity.pdbx_description
1 polymer ?
#
loop_
_entity_poly.entity_id
_entity_poly.type
_entity_poly.pdbx_seq_one_letter_code
_entity_poly.pdbx_strand_id
1 'polypeptide(L)'
;MKHYAVKVGRNPGIYTTWEEAEAQVKGFSGAVFKAFHTRKEAEAWLRFTPASALPPTLVGLAVDAACKGNPGPLEFRVADLETGEVLVEKAFPAGTNNVGEFLAIVEAARLIADGRAEGPVYTDSLVAMDWVARRRVRTSLHRTPETEPLFRAIEAAEAWLRRNPLPEIRKWDTPELGEIPADYGRK
;
A
#
# COMPACT_ATOMS: atom_id res chain seq x y z
N MET A 1 15.27 0.90 -28.15
CA MET A 1 16.26 0.64 -27.09
C MET A 1 15.65 1.15 -25.80
N LYS A 2 15.71 0.43 -24.68
CA LYS A 2 15.17 0.91 -23.39
C LYS A 2 16.22 1.78 -22.69
N HIS A 3 15.78 2.78 -21.96
CA HIS A 3 16.60 3.63 -21.09
C HIS A 3 16.14 3.49 -19.66
N TYR A 4 17.05 3.21 -18.76
CA TYR A 4 16.77 3.00 -17.33
C TYR A 4 17.25 4.21 -16.56
N ALA A 5 16.35 5.01 -16.02
CA ALA A 5 16.69 6.13 -15.18
C ALA A 5 16.72 5.68 -13.73
N VAL A 6 17.85 5.87 -13.07
CA VAL A 6 18.05 5.67 -11.62
C VAL A 6 18.11 7.03 -10.97
N LYS A 7 17.17 7.29 -10.09
CA LYS A 7 17.05 8.55 -9.39
C LYS A 7 17.69 8.49 -8.00
N VAL A 8 17.41 7.40 -7.30
CA VAL A 8 17.97 7.05 -6.00
C VAL A 8 18.63 5.68 -6.13
N GLY A 9 19.92 5.62 -5.88
CA GLY A 9 20.75 4.43 -6.04
C GLY A 9 22.22 4.81 -5.75
N ARG A 10 23.16 3.86 -5.95
CA ARG A 10 24.59 4.11 -5.75
C ARG A 10 25.11 5.26 -6.61
N ASN A 11 24.74 5.24 -7.88
CA ASN A 11 25.04 6.33 -8.82
C ASN A 11 23.76 6.69 -9.58
N PRO A 12 23.10 7.82 -9.28
CA PRO A 12 21.94 8.28 -10.05
C PRO A 12 22.34 8.63 -11.50
N GLY A 13 21.49 8.28 -12.47
CA GLY A 13 21.78 8.51 -13.88
C GLY A 13 20.87 7.75 -14.84
N ILE A 14 21.16 7.83 -16.14
CA ILE A 14 20.45 7.09 -17.20
C ILE A 14 21.39 6.03 -17.77
N TYR A 15 20.90 4.80 -17.77
CA TYR A 15 21.62 3.62 -18.22
C TYR A 15 20.93 3.05 -19.46
N THR A 16 21.70 2.44 -20.34
CA THR A 16 21.19 1.86 -21.60
C THR A 16 20.94 0.36 -21.51
N THR A 17 21.49 -0.27 -20.49
CA THR A 17 21.25 -1.70 -20.18
C THR A 17 20.67 -1.87 -18.78
N TRP A 18 19.94 -2.97 -18.59
CA TRP A 18 19.40 -3.30 -17.27
C TRP A 18 20.52 -3.67 -16.30
N GLU A 19 21.55 -4.38 -16.74
CA GLU A 19 22.68 -4.78 -15.90
C GLU A 19 23.37 -3.58 -15.26
N GLU A 20 23.59 -2.50 -16.02
CA GLU A 20 24.18 -1.27 -15.51
C GLU A 20 23.28 -0.61 -14.47
N ALA A 21 21.96 -0.53 -14.74
CA ALA A 21 20.98 0.05 -13.82
C ALA A 21 20.81 -0.81 -12.56
N GLU A 22 20.72 -2.14 -12.71
CA GLU A 22 20.60 -3.09 -11.62
C GLU A 22 21.77 -2.96 -10.63
N ALA A 23 22.98 -2.80 -11.11
CA ALA A 23 24.17 -2.59 -10.27
C ALA A 23 24.05 -1.37 -9.35
N GLN A 24 23.24 -0.39 -9.73
CA GLN A 24 23.03 0.84 -8.94
C GLN A 24 21.93 0.68 -7.88
N VAL A 25 20.96 -0.21 -8.11
CA VAL A 25 19.76 -0.32 -7.27
C VAL A 25 19.70 -1.61 -6.46
N LYS A 26 20.35 -2.68 -6.89
CA LYS A 26 20.34 -3.97 -6.21
C LYS A 26 20.95 -3.88 -4.81
N GLY A 27 20.15 -4.19 -3.78
CA GLY A 27 20.55 -4.09 -2.38
C GLY A 27 20.73 -2.65 -1.88
N PHE A 28 20.27 -1.65 -2.61
CA PHE A 28 20.25 -0.26 -2.16
C PHE A 28 18.87 0.07 -1.58
N SER A 29 18.80 0.31 -0.27
CA SER A 29 17.54 0.66 0.40
C SER A 29 17.00 1.99 -0.12
N GLY A 30 15.69 2.03 -0.47
CA GLY A 30 15.07 3.23 -1.01
C GLY A 30 15.44 3.56 -2.45
N ALA A 31 15.93 2.58 -3.23
CA ALA A 31 16.22 2.79 -4.65
C ALA A 31 14.97 3.20 -5.43
N VAL A 32 15.12 4.24 -6.27
CA VAL A 32 14.06 4.74 -7.16
C VAL A 32 14.58 4.74 -8.59
N PHE A 33 13.94 3.94 -9.45
CA PHE A 33 14.31 3.83 -10.85
C PHE A 33 13.11 3.51 -11.73
N LYS A 34 13.22 3.83 -13.03
CA LYS A 34 12.15 3.56 -14.01
C LYS A 34 12.73 3.36 -15.41
N ALA A 35 12.09 2.48 -16.21
CA ALA A 35 12.44 2.26 -17.60
C ALA A 35 11.59 3.14 -18.53
N PHE A 36 12.22 3.65 -19.60
CA PHE A 36 11.60 4.51 -20.61
C PHE A 36 11.92 4.02 -22.02
N HIS A 37 11.09 4.39 -22.99
CA HIS A 37 11.33 4.06 -24.39
C HIS A 37 12.33 5.01 -25.06
N THR A 38 12.41 6.25 -24.57
CA THR A 38 13.34 7.26 -25.09
C THR A 38 14.18 7.87 -23.98
N ARG A 39 15.39 8.30 -24.35
CA ARG A 39 16.29 9.03 -23.43
C ARG A 39 15.68 10.36 -22.96
N LYS A 40 14.93 11.04 -23.85
CA LYS A 40 14.26 12.31 -23.54
C LYS A 40 13.22 12.15 -22.43
N GLU A 41 12.45 11.07 -22.44
CA GLU A 41 11.52 10.75 -21.35
C GLU A 41 12.24 10.46 -20.04
N ALA A 42 13.33 9.69 -20.09
CA ALA A 42 14.16 9.39 -18.92
C ALA A 42 14.78 10.67 -18.32
N GLU A 43 15.29 11.56 -19.18
CA GLU A 43 15.84 12.87 -18.76
C GLU A 43 14.75 13.78 -18.16
N ALA A 44 13.57 13.86 -18.78
CA ALA A 44 12.44 14.60 -18.28
C ALA A 44 12.04 14.09 -16.87
N TRP A 45 11.94 12.78 -16.71
CA TRP A 45 11.61 12.18 -15.43
C TRP A 45 12.65 12.47 -14.35
N LEU A 46 13.94 12.46 -14.67
CA LEU A 46 15.01 12.82 -13.72
C LEU A 46 14.98 14.32 -13.34
N ARG A 47 14.66 15.20 -14.30
CA ARG A 47 14.63 16.67 -14.07
C ARG A 47 13.41 17.10 -13.25
N PHE A 48 12.24 16.50 -13.51
CA PHE A 48 10.98 16.88 -12.86
C PHE A 48 10.76 16.30 -11.46
N THR A 49 11.72 15.55 -10.96
CA THR A 49 11.72 15.18 -9.57
C THR A 49 12.98 15.77 -8.94
N PRO A 50 12.88 16.83 -8.16
CA PRO A 50 14.05 17.38 -7.47
C PRO A 50 14.72 16.30 -6.64
N ALA A 51 16.03 16.18 -6.71
CA ALA A 51 16.85 15.34 -5.81
C ALA A 51 16.71 15.75 -4.33
N SER A 52 15.98 16.84 -4.06
CA SER A 52 15.65 17.34 -2.73
C SER A 52 14.17 17.22 -2.38
N ALA A 53 13.36 16.57 -3.23
CA ALA A 53 12.04 16.13 -2.88
C ALA A 53 12.05 14.58 -2.72
N LEU A 54 12.62 14.11 -1.63
CA LEU A 54 11.86 13.15 -0.86
C LEU A 54 10.42 13.70 -0.85
N PRO A 55 9.38 12.94 -1.27
CA PRO A 55 8.03 13.43 -1.11
C PRO A 55 7.94 13.98 0.32
N PRO A 56 7.31 15.16 0.53
CA PRO A 56 7.19 15.72 1.87
C PRO A 56 6.77 14.55 2.74
N THR A 57 7.50 14.28 3.81
CA THR A 57 7.39 13.06 4.63
C THR A 57 5.91 12.72 4.68
N LEU A 58 5.50 11.67 3.95
CA LEU A 58 4.09 11.33 3.84
C LEU A 58 3.67 10.91 5.23
N VAL A 59 3.02 11.82 5.93
CA VAL A 59 2.47 11.54 7.26
C VAL A 59 1.18 10.76 7.07
N GLY A 60 0.99 9.73 7.86
CA GLY A 60 -0.21 8.90 7.84
C GLY A 60 0.09 7.41 7.85
N LEU A 61 -0.92 6.63 7.56
CA LEU A 61 -0.86 5.18 7.60
C LEU A 61 -1.03 4.60 6.19
N ALA A 62 -0.18 3.67 5.82
CA ALA A 62 -0.35 2.82 4.64
C ALA A 62 -0.97 1.50 5.03
N VAL A 63 -1.90 1.00 4.21
CA VAL A 63 -2.52 -0.31 4.41
C VAL A 63 -2.43 -1.15 3.16
N ASP A 64 -2.25 -2.46 3.35
CA ASP A 64 -2.24 -3.44 2.27
C ASP A 64 -2.71 -4.81 2.78
N ALA A 65 -3.16 -5.66 1.85
CA ALA A 65 -3.55 -7.03 2.13
C ALA A 65 -2.96 -7.98 1.09
N ALA A 66 -2.67 -9.20 1.53
CA ALA A 66 -2.22 -10.28 0.67
C ALA A 66 -3.06 -11.53 0.88
N CYS A 67 -3.50 -12.15 -0.21
CA CYS A 67 -4.28 -13.36 -0.19
C CYS A 67 -3.61 -14.44 -1.05
N LYS A 68 -3.35 -15.62 -0.48
CA LYS A 68 -2.84 -16.77 -1.22
C LYS A 68 -4.00 -17.55 -1.88
N GLY A 69 -4.39 -17.12 -3.08
CA GLY A 69 -5.63 -17.50 -3.72
C GLY A 69 -6.75 -16.50 -3.39
N ASN A 70 -7.89 -16.60 -4.06
CA ASN A 70 -8.98 -15.64 -3.86
C ASN A 70 -10.33 -16.37 -4.08
N PRO A 71 -10.89 -17.04 -3.03
CA PRO A 71 -10.50 -17.03 -1.61
C PRO A 71 -9.27 -17.88 -1.26
N GLY A 72 -8.64 -17.57 -0.11
CA GLY A 72 -7.49 -18.31 0.45
C GLY A 72 -6.98 -17.67 1.74
N PRO A 73 -5.85 -18.16 2.29
CA PRO A 73 -5.21 -17.54 3.45
C PRO A 73 -4.97 -16.07 3.21
N LEU A 74 -5.52 -15.24 4.09
CA LEU A 74 -5.52 -13.78 4.01
C LEU A 74 -4.71 -13.20 5.14
N GLU A 75 -3.89 -12.22 4.84
CA GLU A 75 -3.21 -11.39 5.82
C GLU A 75 -3.31 -9.91 5.41
N PHE A 76 -3.29 -9.01 6.38
CA PHE A 76 -3.23 -7.59 6.13
C PHE A 76 -2.38 -6.87 7.17
N ARG A 77 -1.86 -5.70 6.80
CA ARG A 77 -1.07 -4.87 7.71
C ARG A 77 -1.39 -3.38 7.57
N VAL A 78 -1.05 -2.67 8.64
CA VAL A 78 -1.04 -1.21 8.73
C VAL A 78 0.37 -0.79 9.07
N ALA A 79 0.98 0.06 8.27
CA ALA A 79 2.32 0.60 8.49
C ALA A 79 2.27 2.11 8.61
N ASP A 80 3.07 2.66 9.50
CA ASP A 80 3.30 4.09 9.62
C ASP A 80 4.23 4.55 8.48
N LEU A 81 3.83 5.60 7.75
CA LEU A 81 4.58 6.10 6.58
C LEU A 81 5.84 6.87 6.96
N GLU A 82 5.86 7.46 8.14
CA GLU A 82 7.00 8.25 8.60
C GLU A 82 8.13 7.37 9.13
N THR A 83 7.78 6.34 9.90
CA THR A 83 8.74 5.44 10.54
C THR A 83 8.98 4.14 9.77
N GLY A 84 8.04 3.73 8.91
CA GLY A 84 8.02 2.42 8.26
C GLY A 84 7.66 1.26 9.21
N GLU A 85 7.25 1.55 10.44
CA GLU A 85 6.88 0.55 11.43
C GLU A 85 5.53 -0.09 11.09
N VAL A 86 5.45 -1.42 11.20
CA VAL A 86 4.18 -2.15 11.08
C VAL A 86 3.46 -2.08 12.43
N LEU A 87 2.38 -1.30 12.49
CA LEU A 87 1.59 -1.08 13.71
C LEU A 87 0.56 -2.17 13.96
N VAL A 88 0.02 -2.76 12.89
CA VAL A 88 -0.95 -3.86 12.95
C VAL A 88 -0.63 -4.87 11.87
N GLU A 89 -0.66 -6.15 12.22
CA GLU A 89 -0.64 -7.27 11.29
C GLU A 89 -1.64 -8.32 11.77
N LYS A 90 -2.54 -8.77 10.88
CA LYS A 90 -3.53 -9.79 11.18
C LYS A 90 -3.65 -10.78 10.03
N ALA A 91 -3.97 -12.03 10.37
CA ALA A 91 -4.16 -13.12 9.42
C ALA A 91 -5.46 -13.87 9.67
N PHE A 92 -6.04 -14.41 8.59
CA PHE A 92 -7.25 -15.24 8.61
C PHE A 92 -7.04 -16.50 7.77
N PRO A 93 -7.61 -17.64 8.17
CA PRO A 93 -7.46 -18.91 7.44
C PRO A 93 -7.96 -18.84 5.99
N ALA A 94 -9.04 -18.10 5.77
CA ALA A 94 -9.62 -17.91 4.44
C ALA A 94 -10.28 -16.54 4.31
N GLY A 95 -10.10 -15.91 3.14
CA GLY A 95 -10.65 -14.60 2.83
C GLY A 95 -10.40 -14.18 1.39
N THR A 96 -10.63 -12.92 1.10
CA THR A 96 -10.34 -12.30 -0.19
C THR A 96 -9.53 -11.03 0.00
N ASN A 97 -8.73 -10.66 -0.98
CA ASN A 97 -7.89 -9.47 -0.91
C ASN A 97 -8.71 -8.21 -0.56
N ASN A 98 -9.83 -7.99 -1.25
CA ASN A 98 -10.68 -6.82 -1.00
C ASN A 98 -11.20 -6.74 0.44
N VAL A 99 -11.50 -7.89 1.07
CA VAL A 99 -11.93 -7.93 2.49
C VAL A 99 -10.76 -7.56 3.41
N GLY A 100 -9.57 -8.07 3.12
CA GLY A 100 -8.35 -7.70 3.85
C GLY A 100 -8.05 -6.21 3.81
N GLU A 101 -8.09 -5.63 2.63
CA GLU A 101 -7.94 -4.19 2.39
C GLU A 101 -8.97 -3.36 3.19
N PHE A 102 -10.25 -3.78 3.15
CA PHE A 102 -11.30 -3.12 3.94
C PHE A 102 -10.99 -3.16 5.43
N LEU A 103 -10.63 -4.33 5.96
CA LEU A 103 -10.31 -4.48 7.39
C LEU A 103 -9.06 -3.68 7.78
N ALA A 104 -8.06 -3.62 6.92
CA ALA A 104 -6.84 -2.85 7.14
C ALA A 104 -7.14 -1.35 7.26
N ILE A 105 -8.00 -0.79 6.38
CA ILE A 105 -8.44 0.62 6.48
C ILE A 105 -9.15 0.86 7.80
N VAL A 106 -10.04 -0.03 8.24
CA VAL A 106 -10.77 0.12 9.50
C VAL A 106 -9.84 0.05 10.72
N GLU A 107 -8.85 -0.84 10.71
CA GLU A 107 -7.85 -0.91 11.78
C GLU A 107 -6.99 0.37 11.84
N ALA A 108 -6.58 0.90 10.68
CA ALA A 108 -5.89 2.19 10.61
C ALA A 108 -6.76 3.33 11.18
N ALA A 109 -8.04 3.37 10.80
CA ALA A 109 -8.99 4.35 11.33
C ALA A 109 -9.17 4.24 12.85
N ARG A 110 -9.15 3.03 13.41
CA ARG A 110 -9.16 2.80 14.86
C ARG A 110 -7.93 3.37 15.56
N LEU A 111 -6.74 3.12 15.01
CA LEU A 111 -5.50 3.67 15.55
C LEU A 111 -5.54 5.19 15.62
N ILE A 112 -6.09 5.84 14.60
CA ILE A 112 -6.24 7.30 14.56
C ILE A 112 -7.28 7.76 15.58
N ALA A 113 -8.44 7.10 15.67
CA ALA A 113 -9.49 7.44 16.63
C ALA A 113 -9.02 7.28 18.09
N ASP A 114 -8.14 6.32 18.35
CA ASP A 114 -7.55 6.07 19.68
C ASP A 114 -6.35 6.99 20.00
N GLY A 115 -6.00 7.92 19.09
CA GLY A 115 -4.83 8.81 19.24
C GLY A 115 -3.47 8.11 19.18
N ARG A 116 -3.40 6.91 18.59
CA ARG A 116 -2.18 6.10 18.47
C ARG A 116 -1.45 6.33 17.13
N ALA A 117 -2.09 7.01 16.21
CA ALA A 117 -1.54 7.43 14.93
C ALA A 117 -2.25 8.70 14.43
N GLU A 118 -1.65 9.39 13.48
CA GLU A 118 -2.16 10.63 12.90
C GLU A 118 -2.10 10.59 11.37
N GLY A 119 -2.86 11.49 10.72
CA GLY A 119 -2.84 11.72 9.28
C GLY A 119 -3.86 10.89 8.51
N PRO A 120 -3.82 10.96 7.17
CA PRO A 120 -4.69 10.18 6.30
C PRO A 120 -4.28 8.71 6.24
N VAL A 121 -5.23 7.87 5.84
CA VAL A 121 -5.01 6.44 5.52
C VAL A 121 -4.84 6.29 4.02
N TYR A 122 -3.77 5.66 3.59
CA TYR A 122 -3.48 5.39 2.18
C TYR A 122 -3.69 3.91 1.84
N THR A 123 -4.39 3.67 0.75
CA THR A 123 -4.64 2.33 0.18
C THR A 123 -4.62 2.39 -1.34
N ASP A 124 -4.25 1.31 -2.00
CA ASP A 124 -4.36 1.17 -3.45
C ASP A 124 -5.69 0.55 -3.91
N SER A 125 -6.55 0.14 -2.97
CA SER A 125 -7.82 -0.54 -3.21
C SER A 125 -9.01 0.42 -3.31
N LEU A 126 -9.46 0.72 -4.52
CA LEU A 126 -10.69 1.50 -4.73
C LEU A 126 -11.95 0.78 -4.23
N VAL A 127 -11.97 -0.56 -4.28
CA VAL A 127 -13.08 -1.37 -3.79
C VAL A 127 -13.21 -1.24 -2.28
N ALA A 128 -12.11 -1.34 -1.55
CA ALA A 128 -12.11 -1.18 -0.10
C ALA A 128 -12.52 0.25 0.31
N MET A 129 -12.06 1.28 -0.41
CA MET A 129 -12.47 2.66 -0.19
C MET A 129 -13.99 2.83 -0.34
N ASP A 130 -14.61 2.26 -1.40
CA ASP A 130 -16.07 2.31 -1.60
C ASP A 130 -16.82 1.61 -0.46
N TRP A 131 -16.34 0.44 -0.02
CA TRP A 131 -16.98 -0.30 1.08
C TRP A 131 -16.89 0.45 2.42
N VAL A 132 -15.77 1.09 2.70
CA VAL A 132 -15.60 1.91 3.91
C VAL A 132 -16.52 3.15 3.85
N ALA A 133 -16.59 3.84 2.71
CA ALA A 133 -17.47 4.98 2.53
C ALA A 133 -18.95 4.60 2.72
N ARG A 134 -19.36 3.41 2.24
CA ARG A 134 -20.70 2.86 2.43
C ARG A 134 -20.91 2.23 3.79
N ARG A 135 -19.84 2.06 4.58
CA ARG A 135 -19.84 1.38 5.88
C ARG A 135 -20.35 -0.06 5.81
N ARG A 136 -20.13 -0.73 4.68
CA ARG A 136 -20.65 -2.06 4.38
C ARG A 136 -19.81 -2.80 3.36
N VAL A 137 -19.43 -4.03 3.68
CA VAL A 137 -18.77 -4.98 2.77
C VAL A 137 -19.78 -5.60 1.81
N ARG A 138 -19.38 -5.77 0.55
CA ARG A 138 -20.11 -6.53 -0.47
C ARG A 138 -19.22 -7.64 -1.00
N THR A 139 -19.20 -8.77 -0.33
CA THR A 139 -18.42 -9.94 -0.73
C THR A 139 -19.34 -11.09 -1.17
N SER A 140 -18.88 -11.88 -2.14
CA SER A 140 -19.48 -13.15 -2.52
C SER A 140 -18.93 -14.34 -1.72
N LEU A 141 -18.04 -14.07 -0.76
CA LEU A 141 -17.49 -15.12 0.11
C LEU A 141 -18.60 -15.78 0.92
N HIS A 142 -18.60 -17.12 0.93
CA HIS A 142 -19.55 -17.87 1.73
C HIS A 142 -19.10 -17.99 3.19
N ARG A 143 -20.06 -17.90 4.11
CA ARG A 143 -19.82 -18.10 5.53
C ARG A 143 -19.71 -19.58 5.84
N THR A 144 -18.55 -20.01 6.30
CA THR A 144 -18.18 -21.38 6.65
C THR A 144 -17.43 -21.35 8.00
N PRO A 145 -17.22 -22.50 8.67
CA PRO A 145 -16.39 -22.51 9.87
C PRO A 145 -15.01 -21.89 9.68
N GLU A 146 -14.43 -22.03 8.50
CA GLU A 146 -13.10 -21.48 8.16
C GLU A 146 -13.11 -19.96 7.95
N THR A 147 -14.19 -19.43 7.36
CA THR A 147 -14.37 -17.99 7.13
C THR A 147 -15.06 -17.27 8.29
N GLU A 148 -15.58 -17.99 9.28
CA GLU A 148 -16.30 -17.41 10.42
C GLU A 148 -15.51 -16.34 11.18
N PRO A 149 -14.21 -16.52 11.47
CA PRO A 149 -13.41 -15.46 12.12
C PRO A 149 -13.37 -14.17 11.29
N LEU A 150 -13.29 -14.28 9.97
CA LEU A 150 -13.29 -13.13 9.05
C LEU A 150 -14.64 -12.41 9.05
N PHE A 151 -15.76 -13.16 9.00
CA PHE A 151 -17.10 -12.56 9.06
C PHE A 151 -17.36 -11.82 10.38
N ARG A 152 -16.89 -12.36 11.50
CA ARG A 152 -16.95 -11.64 12.78
C ARG A 152 -16.13 -10.34 12.75
N ALA A 153 -14.96 -10.36 12.13
CA ALA A 153 -14.15 -9.16 11.96
C ALA A 153 -14.84 -8.11 11.06
N ILE A 154 -15.49 -8.54 9.97
CA ILE A 154 -16.30 -7.67 9.10
C ILE A 154 -17.43 -7.03 9.89
N GLU A 155 -18.23 -7.81 10.63
CA GLU A 155 -19.36 -7.33 11.43
C GLU A 155 -18.91 -6.31 12.49
N ALA A 156 -17.80 -6.59 13.17
CA ALA A 156 -17.21 -5.69 14.15
C ALA A 156 -16.70 -4.39 13.52
N ALA A 157 -16.09 -4.49 12.31
CA ALA A 157 -15.62 -3.34 11.56
C ALA A 157 -16.78 -2.44 11.08
N GLU A 158 -17.83 -3.04 10.52
CA GLU A 158 -19.04 -2.32 10.11
C GLU A 158 -19.75 -1.65 11.30
N ALA A 159 -19.82 -2.34 12.45
CA ALA A 159 -20.40 -1.79 13.66
C ALA A 159 -19.59 -0.58 14.19
N TRP A 160 -18.27 -0.66 14.11
CA TRP A 160 -17.39 0.44 14.47
C TRP A 160 -17.57 1.64 13.52
N LEU A 161 -17.58 1.41 12.23
CA LEU A 161 -17.77 2.45 11.20
C LEU A 161 -19.09 3.21 11.37
N ARG A 162 -20.16 2.54 11.83
CA ARG A 162 -21.45 3.20 12.07
C ARG A 162 -21.42 4.19 13.24
N ARG A 163 -20.48 4.03 14.17
CA ARG A 163 -20.41 4.81 15.42
C ARG A 163 -19.29 5.85 15.43
N ASN A 164 -18.35 5.76 14.50
CA ASN A 164 -17.15 6.59 14.53
C ASN A 164 -17.01 7.40 13.24
N PRO A 165 -16.43 8.60 13.29
CA PRO A 165 -16.04 9.35 12.11
C PRO A 165 -14.92 8.63 11.38
N LEU A 166 -14.85 8.83 10.07
CA LEU A 166 -13.76 8.33 9.26
C LEU A 166 -12.64 9.38 9.18
N PRO A 167 -11.38 8.96 9.26
CA PRO A 167 -10.27 9.81 8.86
C PRO A 167 -10.32 10.05 7.33
N GLU A 168 -9.50 10.94 6.84
CA GLU A 168 -9.29 11.08 5.41
C GLU A 168 -8.66 9.81 4.84
N ILE A 169 -9.27 9.25 3.78
CA ILE A 169 -8.75 8.06 3.09
C ILE A 169 -8.33 8.50 1.70
N ARG A 170 -7.08 8.21 1.33
CA ARG A 170 -6.47 8.57 0.06
C ARG A 170 -6.06 7.35 -0.74
N LYS A 171 -6.25 7.44 -2.04
CA LYS A 171 -5.70 6.48 -2.98
C LYS A 171 -4.18 6.60 -3.02
N TRP A 172 -3.48 5.48 -2.86
CA TRP A 172 -2.04 5.42 -3.11
C TRP A 172 -1.76 5.46 -4.61
N ASP A 173 -0.87 6.33 -5.02
CA ASP A 173 -0.47 6.47 -6.42
C ASP A 173 0.81 5.67 -6.69
N THR A 174 0.64 4.37 -6.93
CA THR A 174 1.75 3.46 -7.24
C THR A 174 2.62 3.92 -8.42
N PRO A 175 2.07 4.49 -9.53
CA PRO A 175 2.89 5.06 -10.59
C PRO A 175 3.83 6.18 -10.16
N GLU A 176 3.42 7.02 -9.22
CA GLU A 176 4.23 8.14 -8.73
C GLU A 176 5.11 7.78 -7.54
N LEU A 177 4.57 6.99 -6.60
CA LEU A 177 5.17 6.76 -5.29
C LEU A 177 5.87 5.39 -5.17
N GLY A 178 5.68 4.49 -6.15
CA GLY A 178 6.16 3.11 -6.07
C GLY A 178 5.21 2.22 -5.26
N GLU A 179 5.67 1.03 -4.88
CA GLU A 179 4.87 0.09 -4.08
C GLU A 179 4.51 0.73 -2.72
N ILE A 180 3.31 0.43 -2.24
CA ILE A 180 2.85 0.95 -0.95
C ILE A 180 3.72 0.37 0.18
N PRO A 181 4.17 1.15 1.17
CA PRO A 181 5.06 0.67 2.23
C PRO A 181 4.53 -0.50 3.07
N ALA A 182 3.21 -0.69 3.08
CA ALA A 182 2.56 -1.86 3.69
C ALA A 182 2.63 -3.13 2.82
N ASP A 183 3.11 -3.05 1.55
CA ASP A 183 3.20 -4.19 0.63
C ASP A 183 4.01 -5.35 1.22
N TYR A 184 3.52 -6.57 1.02
CA TYR A 184 4.15 -7.80 1.50
C TYR A 184 5.37 -8.24 0.68
N GLY A 185 5.70 -7.54 -0.42
CA GLY A 185 6.82 -7.90 -1.30
C GLY A 185 6.67 -9.27 -1.95
N ARG A 186 5.46 -9.77 -2.05
CA ARG A 186 5.14 -11.10 -2.60
C ARG A 186 4.51 -10.95 -3.98
N LYS A 187 5.32 -10.64 -4.95
CA LYS A 187 4.96 -10.76 -6.38
C LYS A 187 5.79 -11.84 -7.02
#